data_ea3616c496047333ed60fdb215001df3
#
_entry.id   ea3616c496047333ed60fdb215001df3
#
_cell.length_a   1.000
_cell.length_b   1.000
_cell.length_c   1.000
_cell.angle_alpha   90.00
_cell.angle_beta   90.00
_cell.angle_gamma   90.00
#
_symmetry.space_group_name_H-M   'P 1'
#
loop_
_entity.id
_entity.type
_entity.pdbx_description
1 polymer ?
#
loop_
_entity_poly.entity_id
_entity_poly.type
_entity_poly.pdbx_seq_one_letter_code
_entity_poly.pdbx_strand_id
1 'polypeptide(L)'
;MAVALALNWIYQVARKPAELFFPVSGVLTKTPAETWRQYEAIFREHSTAVMTPALLAALAQIEGAGDPLARTPWRLRASADPRAIYRPASSAVGMYQITDGTFREAKRTCIHDHVAVEEGCWFNSLYLRVIPSHAVEMTSAYLDRRVAQALERQRIARATLEQKQDLAALMHLCGAGAGEAYAKRGFRLASGQRCGEHDAQAYLAQVRALKRVFARYATFG
;
A
#
# COMPACT_ATOMS: atom_id res chain seq x y z
N MET A 1 4.42 -32.32 17.03
CA MET A 1 4.55 -30.85 16.88
C MET A 1 4.88 -30.44 15.46
N ALA A 2 5.92 -30.95 14.80
CA ALA A 2 6.29 -30.58 13.41
C ALA A 2 5.17 -30.81 12.38
N VAL A 3 4.48 -31.95 12.43
CA VAL A 3 3.36 -32.27 11.53
C VAL A 3 2.21 -31.27 11.69
N ALA A 4 1.86 -30.89 12.91
CA ALA A 4 0.78 -29.91 13.15
C ALA A 4 1.16 -28.50 12.62
N LEU A 5 2.42 -28.11 12.74
CA LEU A 5 2.91 -26.85 12.17
C LEU A 5 2.91 -26.88 10.62
N ALA A 6 3.30 -28.00 10.03
CA ALA A 6 3.26 -28.19 8.57
C ALA A 6 1.83 -28.14 8.03
N LEU A 7 0.89 -28.84 8.68
CA LEU A 7 -0.54 -28.78 8.29
C LEU A 7 -1.12 -27.38 8.45
N ASN A 8 -0.77 -26.68 9.54
CA ASN A 8 -1.19 -25.29 9.71
C ASN A 8 -0.61 -24.38 8.62
N TRP A 9 0.67 -24.54 8.26
CA TRP A 9 1.30 -23.78 7.18
C TRP A 9 0.60 -24.05 5.83
N ILE A 10 0.36 -25.32 5.47
CA ILE A 10 -0.38 -25.70 4.25
C ILE A 10 -1.77 -25.03 4.24
N TYR A 11 -2.49 -25.08 5.35
CA TYR A 11 -3.79 -24.42 5.48
C TYR A 11 -3.70 -22.91 5.26
N GLN A 12 -2.70 -22.24 5.84
CA GLN A 12 -2.51 -20.78 5.66
C GLN A 12 -2.11 -20.43 4.23
N VAL A 13 -1.25 -21.24 3.57
CA VAL A 13 -0.90 -21.07 2.15
C VAL A 13 -2.15 -21.22 1.25
N ALA A 14 -3.01 -22.21 1.53
CA ALA A 14 -4.25 -22.37 0.77
C ALA A 14 -5.17 -21.13 0.89
N ARG A 15 -5.20 -20.49 2.07
CA ARG A 15 -5.98 -19.27 2.31
C ARG A 15 -5.30 -17.99 1.83
N LYS A 16 -3.98 -17.95 1.85
CA LYS A 16 -3.15 -16.80 1.47
C LYS A 16 -1.94 -17.32 0.67
N PRO A 17 -2.06 -17.53 -0.64
CA PRO A 17 -1.02 -18.14 -1.47
C PRO A 17 0.34 -17.43 -1.40
N ALA A 18 0.36 -16.14 -1.04
CA ALA A 18 1.62 -15.40 -0.82
C ALA A 18 2.49 -15.98 0.32
N GLU A 19 1.91 -16.76 1.24
CA GLU A 19 2.70 -17.45 2.30
C GLU A 19 3.58 -18.59 1.75
N LEU A 20 3.39 -19.00 0.49
CA LEU A 20 4.31 -19.91 -0.21
C LEU A 20 5.71 -19.29 -0.35
N PHE A 21 5.80 -17.96 -0.46
CA PHE A 21 7.07 -17.23 -0.57
C PHE A 21 7.76 -16.99 0.78
N PHE A 22 7.29 -17.65 1.85
CA PHE A 22 7.89 -17.53 3.20
C PHE A 22 9.42 -17.64 3.21
N PRO A 23 10.06 -18.61 2.51
CA PRO A 23 11.51 -18.79 2.61
C PRO A 23 12.32 -17.65 1.96
N VAL A 24 11.71 -16.89 1.03
CA VAL A 24 12.37 -15.82 0.27
C VAL A 24 11.90 -14.42 0.67
N SER A 25 10.96 -14.33 1.59
CA SER A 25 10.49 -13.04 2.11
C SER A 25 11.60 -12.31 2.87
N GLY A 26 11.80 -11.04 2.54
CA GLY A 26 12.85 -10.19 3.13
C GLY A 26 14.23 -10.32 2.46
N VAL A 27 14.44 -11.32 1.58
CA VAL A 27 15.68 -11.45 0.80
C VAL A 27 15.74 -10.40 -0.32
N LEU A 28 14.57 -9.94 -0.78
CA LEU A 28 14.42 -8.98 -1.88
C LEU A 28 14.23 -7.52 -1.39
N THR A 29 14.54 -7.25 -0.11
CA THR A 29 14.53 -5.87 0.42
C THR A 29 15.58 -5.02 -0.28
N LYS A 30 15.26 -3.76 -0.52
CA LYS A 30 16.06 -2.82 -1.29
C LYS A 30 16.29 -1.53 -0.52
N THR A 31 17.42 -0.91 -0.77
CA THR A 31 17.63 0.50 -0.44
C THR A 31 16.74 1.41 -1.30
N PRO A 32 16.49 2.66 -0.91
CA PRO A 32 15.74 3.60 -1.75
C PRO A 32 16.31 3.75 -3.16
N ALA A 33 17.64 3.77 -3.31
CA ALA A 33 18.29 3.88 -4.62
C ALA A 33 18.03 2.65 -5.51
N GLU A 34 18.08 1.45 -4.93
CA GLU A 34 17.77 0.20 -5.65
C GLU A 34 16.30 0.10 -6.01
N THR A 35 15.40 0.49 -5.10
CA THR A 35 13.95 0.55 -5.36
C THR A 35 13.66 1.47 -6.54
N TRP A 36 14.27 2.66 -6.57
CA TRP A 36 14.11 3.59 -7.68
C TRP A 36 14.62 3.01 -8.99
N ARG A 37 15.90 2.61 -9.02
CA ARG A 37 16.54 2.05 -10.21
C ARG A 37 15.75 0.87 -10.82
N GLN A 38 15.15 0.03 -9.98
CA GLN A 38 14.42 -1.16 -10.44
C GLN A 38 13.02 -0.85 -10.92
N TYR A 39 12.32 0.12 -10.30
CA TYR A 39 10.88 0.31 -10.50
C TYR A 39 10.49 1.69 -11.03
N GLU A 40 11.44 2.56 -11.32
CA GLU A 40 11.18 3.92 -11.82
C GLU A 40 10.22 3.94 -13.01
N ALA A 41 10.46 3.09 -14.01
CA ALA A 41 9.63 3.01 -15.21
C ALA A 41 8.16 2.71 -14.85
N ILE A 42 7.91 1.76 -13.95
CA ILE A 42 6.58 1.38 -13.49
C ILE A 42 5.93 2.50 -12.66
N PHE A 43 6.71 3.19 -11.81
CA PHE A 43 6.21 4.34 -11.04
C PHE A 43 5.81 5.49 -11.96
N ARG A 44 6.57 5.73 -13.03
CA ARG A 44 6.22 6.77 -14.02
C ARG A 44 5.00 6.37 -14.82
N GLU A 45 4.94 5.13 -15.32
CA GLU A 45 3.83 4.59 -16.11
C GLU A 45 2.49 4.71 -15.39
N HIS A 46 2.45 4.32 -14.11
CA HIS A 46 1.21 4.30 -13.32
C HIS A 46 1.03 5.51 -12.40
N SER A 47 1.77 6.61 -12.64
CA SER A 47 1.58 7.85 -11.89
C SER A 47 0.31 8.59 -12.30
N THR A 48 -0.22 9.41 -11.38
CA THR A 48 -1.30 10.38 -11.64
C THR A 48 -0.88 11.77 -11.16
N ALA A 49 -1.75 12.77 -11.33
CA ALA A 49 -1.50 14.10 -10.81
C ALA A 49 -1.31 14.14 -9.27
N VAL A 50 -1.91 13.19 -8.53
CA VAL A 50 -1.77 13.07 -7.07
C VAL A 50 -0.71 12.04 -6.71
N MET A 51 -0.79 10.85 -7.30
CA MET A 51 0.12 9.72 -7.06
C MET A 51 1.37 9.84 -7.93
N THR A 52 2.23 10.80 -7.59
CA THR A 52 3.48 11.01 -8.33
C THR A 52 4.45 9.83 -8.20
N PRO A 53 5.39 9.64 -9.15
CA PRO A 53 6.39 8.56 -9.06
C PRO A 53 7.14 8.55 -7.72
N ALA A 54 7.50 9.73 -7.20
CA ALA A 54 8.18 9.85 -5.92
C ALA A 54 7.31 9.42 -4.73
N LEU A 55 5.99 9.68 -4.75
CA LEU A 55 5.07 9.21 -3.72
C LEU A 55 4.88 7.68 -3.80
N LEU A 56 4.70 7.14 -5.00
CA LEU A 56 4.58 5.69 -5.20
C LEU A 56 5.81 4.95 -4.70
N ALA A 57 7.01 5.44 -5.05
CA ALA A 57 8.27 4.89 -4.55
C ALA A 57 8.41 5.00 -3.02
N ALA A 58 7.99 6.13 -2.43
CA ALA A 58 8.05 6.33 -0.98
C ALA A 58 7.14 5.34 -0.23
N LEU A 59 5.91 5.12 -0.71
CA LEU A 59 5.00 4.14 -0.13
C LEU A 59 5.54 2.71 -0.28
N ALA A 60 6.04 2.33 -1.47
CA ALA A 60 6.65 1.02 -1.69
C ALA A 60 7.85 0.76 -0.77
N GLN A 61 8.65 1.80 -0.51
CA GLN A 61 9.81 1.71 0.37
C GLN A 61 9.43 1.56 1.84
N ILE A 62 8.41 2.30 2.30
CA ILE A 62 8.01 2.32 3.71
C ILE A 62 7.27 1.04 4.10
N GLU A 63 6.42 0.51 3.21
CA GLU A 63 5.56 -0.64 3.46
C GLU A 63 6.29 -1.98 3.31
N GLY A 64 7.13 -2.10 2.32
CA GLY A 64 7.76 -3.36 1.96
C GLY A 64 9.25 -3.28 1.64
N ALA A 65 9.92 -2.15 1.89
CA ALA A 65 11.32 -1.95 1.50
C ALA A 65 11.59 -2.30 0.02
N GLY A 66 10.62 -1.99 -0.87
CA GLY A 66 10.69 -2.34 -2.29
C GLY A 66 10.65 -3.85 -2.60
N ASP A 67 10.36 -4.70 -1.62
CA ASP A 67 10.23 -6.15 -1.80
C ASP A 67 8.81 -6.51 -2.28
N PRO A 68 8.63 -7.03 -3.51
CA PRO A 68 7.32 -7.41 -4.03
C PRO A 68 6.71 -8.63 -3.31
N LEU A 69 7.52 -9.40 -2.58
CA LEU A 69 7.10 -10.57 -1.81
C LEU A 69 7.01 -10.26 -0.31
N ALA A 70 7.12 -8.99 0.09
CA ALA A 70 6.98 -8.59 1.48
C ALA A 70 5.65 -9.08 2.07
N ARG A 71 5.71 -9.60 3.28
CA ARG A 71 4.57 -10.17 4.00
C ARG A 71 4.61 -9.79 5.47
N THR A 72 3.47 -9.89 6.12
CA THR A 72 3.41 -9.64 7.56
C THR A 72 3.98 -10.81 8.36
N PRO A 73 4.63 -10.54 9.52
CA PRO A 73 5.13 -11.59 10.39
C PRO A 73 3.98 -12.46 10.91
N TRP A 74 4.30 -13.71 11.21
CA TRP A 74 3.35 -14.59 11.86
C TRP A 74 3.29 -14.29 13.35
N ARG A 75 2.09 -14.32 13.92
CA ARG A 75 1.86 -14.05 15.34
C ARG A 75 1.04 -15.16 15.99
N LEU A 76 1.37 -15.47 17.24
CA LEU A 76 0.54 -16.28 18.12
C LEU A 76 -0.64 -15.43 18.61
N ARG A 77 -1.83 -16.03 18.59
CA ARG A 77 -3.05 -15.43 19.14
C ARG A 77 -3.79 -16.46 20.00
N ALA A 78 -4.34 -16.02 21.11
CA ALA A 78 -5.30 -16.83 21.83
C ALA A 78 -6.55 -17.05 20.97
N SER A 79 -6.86 -18.32 20.66
CA SER A 79 -8.03 -18.69 19.83
C SER A 79 -8.49 -20.09 20.21
N ALA A 80 -9.80 -20.31 20.20
CA ALA A 80 -10.40 -21.63 20.34
C ALA A 80 -10.22 -22.48 19.05
N ASP A 81 -10.00 -21.85 17.89
CA ASP A 81 -9.66 -22.55 16.65
C ASP A 81 -8.14 -22.76 16.56
N PRO A 82 -7.65 -24.03 16.59
CA PRO A 82 -6.23 -24.34 16.50
C PRO A 82 -5.56 -23.75 15.26
N ARG A 83 -6.28 -23.61 14.15
CA ARG A 83 -5.79 -23.03 12.89
C ARG A 83 -5.60 -21.51 12.93
N ALA A 84 -6.19 -20.85 13.93
CA ALA A 84 -6.07 -19.41 14.14
C ALA A 84 -5.03 -19.02 15.18
N ILE A 85 -4.45 -20.00 15.92
CA ILE A 85 -3.47 -19.77 16.99
C ILE A 85 -2.18 -19.18 16.44
N TYR A 86 -1.65 -19.71 15.33
CA TYR A 86 -0.44 -19.24 14.69
C TYR A 86 -0.70 -18.94 13.22
N ARG A 87 -0.75 -17.67 12.87
CA ARG A 87 -1.09 -17.20 11.53
C ARG A 87 -0.45 -15.85 11.21
N PRO A 88 -0.42 -15.43 9.92
CA PRO A 88 0.01 -14.09 9.54
C PRO A 88 -0.74 -12.99 10.31
N ALA A 89 -0.04 -11.95 10.71
CA ALA A 89 -0.61 -10.84 11.49
C ALA A 89 -1.75 -10.13 10.75
N SER A 90 -1.65 -10.05 9.42
CA SER A 90 -2.69 -9.49 8.55
C SER A 90 -2.72 -10.20 7.19
N SER A 91 -3.69 -9.85 6.34
CA SER A 91 -3.76 -10.28 4.95
C SER A 91 -2.89 -9.45 4.00
N ALA A 92 -2.13 -8.51 4.50
CA ALA A 92 -1.28 -7.61 3.71
C ALA A 92 -0.17 -8.37 2.97
N VAL A 93 0.08 -7.99 1.71
CA VAL A 93 1.05 -8.64 0.81
C VAL A 93 1.70 -7.62 -0.11
N GLY A 94 2.98 -7.86 -0.43
CA GLY A 94 3.73 -7.17 -1.47
C GLY A 94 4.28 -5.82 -1.03
N MET A 95 4.91 -5.12 -1.97
CA MET A 95 5.64 -3.88 -1.69
C MET A 95 4.79 -2.75 -1.10
N TYR A 96 3.46 -2.81 -1.28
CA TYR A 96 2.50 -1.84 -0.69
C TYR A 96 1.67 -2.43 0.44
N GLN A 97 1.94 -3.63 0.90
CA GLN A 97 1.18 -4.29 1.96
C GLN A 97 -0.35 -4.23 1.73
N ILE A 98 -0.77 -4.51 0.48
CA ILE A 98 -2.19 -4.46 0.10
C ILE A 98 -2.97 -5.57 0.80
N THR A 99 -3.98 -5.22 1.58
CA THR A 99 -4.87 -6.16 2.27
C THR A 99 -5.89 -6.79 1.31
N ASP A 100 -6.54 -7.89 1.71
CA ASP A 100 -7.57 -8.54 0.89
C ASP A 100 -8.76 -7.62 0.59
N GLY A 101 -9.14 -6.77 1.55
CA GLY A 101 -10.21 -5.79 1.35
C GLY A 101 -9.85 -4.75 0.29
N THR A 102 -8.71 -4.11 0.47
CA THR A 102 -8.17 -3.13 -0.48
C THR A 102 -7.95 -3.74 -1.86
N PHE A 103 -7.45 -4.98 -1.94
CA PHE A 103 -7.23 -5.67 -3.20
C PHE A 103 -8.51 -5.86 -4.01
N ARG A 104 -9.61 -6.28 -3.36
CA ARG A 104 -10.90 -6.42 -4.05
C ARG A 104 -11.45 -5.11 -4.57
N GLU A 105 -11.26 -4.02 -3.83
CA GLU A 105 -11.70 -2.69 -4.26
C GLU A 105 -10.79 -2.12 -5.34
N ALA A 106 -9.47 -2.21 -5.17
CA ALA A 106 -8.48 -1.67 -6.10
C ALA A 106 -8.56 -2.29 -7.51
N LYS A 107 -8.98 -3.54 -7.63
CA LYS A 107 -9.20 -4.18 -8.93
C LYS A 107 -10.33 -3.57 -9.77
N ARG A 108 -11.12 -2.66 -9.21
CA ARG A 108 -12.18 -1.95 -9.93
C ARG A 108 -11.71 -0.66 -10.58
N THR A 109 -10.47 -0.29 -10.37
CA THR A 109 -9.86 0.94 -10.89
C THR A 109 -8.58 0.63 -11.63
N CYS A 110 -8.25 1.40 -12.66
CA CYS A 110 -7.01 1.29 -13.42
C CYS A 110 -6.51 2.68 -13.84
N ILE A 111 -5.34 2.74 -14.46
CA ILE A 111 -4.76 3.98 -14.96
C ILE A 111 -4.81 3.98 -16.49
N HIS A 112 -5.44 5.00 -17.06
CA HIS A 112 -5.37 5.30 -18.49
C HIS A 112 -4.81 6.73 -18.64
N ASP A 113 -3.73 6.88 -19.37
CA ASP A 113 -3.09 8.19 -19.65
C ASP A 113 -2.89 9.04 -18.37
N HIS A 114 -2.36 8.42 -17.32
CA HIS A 114 -2.13 9.03 -16.00
C HIS A 114 -3.41 9.49 -15.26
N VAL A 115 -4.58 8.98 -15.66
CA VAL A 115 -5.87 9.24 -15.00
C VAL A 115 -6.43 7.95 -14.42
N ALA A 116 -6.83 7.99 -13.16
CA ALA A 116 -7.50 6.87 -12.52
C ALA A 116 -8.96 6.78 -12.97
N VAL A 117 -9.35 5.64 -13.57
CA VAL A 117 -10.68 5.37 -14.10
C VAL A 117 -11.31 4.11 -13.48
N GLU A 118 -12.61 3.95 -13.62
CA GLU A 118 -13.36 2.75 -13.17
C GLU A 118 -13.87 1.92 -14.36
N GLU A 119 -13.73 2.45 -15.58
CA GLU A 119 -14.13 1.79 -16.81
C GLU A 119 -12.92 1.29 -17.59
N GLY A 120 -13.08 0.22 -18.37
CA GLY A 120 -12.01 -0.32 -19.19
C GLY A 120 -10.96 -1.15 -18.44
N CYS A 121 -11.16 -1.44 -17.15
CA CYS A 121 -10.21 -2.17 -16.29
C CYS A 121 -10.33 -3.70 -16.40
N TRP A 122 -10.49 -4.22 -17.60
CA TRP A 122 -10.88 -5.63 -17.89
C TRP A 122 -9.86 -6.65 -17.38
N PHE A 123 -8.57 -6.34 -17.48
CA PHE A 123 -7.49 -7.25 -17.09
C PHE A 123 -7.19 -7.26 -15.59
N ASN A 124 -7.75 -6.30 -14.82
CA ASN A 124 -7.48 -6.17 -13.39
C ASN A 124 -7.99 -7.38 -12.57
N SER A 125 -8.93 -8.17 -13.13
CA SER A 125 -9.36 -9.45 -12.54
C SER A 125 -8.18 -10.42 -12.39
N LEU A 126 -7.18 -10.35 -13.27
CA LEU A 126 -5.98 -11.20 -13.29
C LEU A 126 -4.81 -10.63 -12.46
N TYR A 127 -4.98 -9.45 -11.88
CA TYR A 127 -3.91 -8.80 -11.12
C TYR A 127 -3.56 -9.57 -9.84
N LEU A 128 -2.25 -9.55 -9.53
CA LEU A 128 -1.66 -10.15 -8.34
C LEU A 128 -0.86 -9.09 -7.56
N ARG A 129 -0.98 -9.12 -6.23
CA ARG A 129 -0.31 -8.15 -5.33
C ARG A 129 1.21 -8.26 -5.29
N VAL A 130 1.75 -9.39 -5.76
CA VAL A 130 3.19 -9.71 -5.78
C VAL A 130 3.86 -9.33 -7.11
N ILE A 131 3.09 -8.94 -8.13
CA ILE A 131 3.63 -8.44 -9.40
C ILE A 131 3.77 -6.93 -9.28
N PRO A 132 4.99 -6.37 -9.42
CA PRO A 132 5.25 -4.95 -9.17
C PRO A 132 4.34 -4.00 -9.97
N SER A 133 4.20 -4.18 -11.28
CA SER A 133 3.34 -3.31 -12.11
C SER A 133 1.88 -3.33 -11.66
N HIS A 134 1.34 -4.52 -11.37
CA HIS A 134 -0.03 -4.66 -10.86
C HIS A 134 -0.20 -3.98 -9.50
N ALA A 135 0.77 -4.15 -8.59
CA ALA A 135 0.71 -3.55 -7.26
C ALA A 135 0.81 -2.02 -7.31
N VAL A 136 1.67 -1.48 -8.17
CA VAL A 136 1.83 -0.03 -8.38
C VAL A 136 0.56 0.56 -8.95
N GLU A 137 0.03 -0.01 -10.05
CA GLU A 137 -1.19 0.49 -10.70
C GLU A 137 -2.39 0.46 -9.74
N MET A 138 -2.64 -0.68 -9.09
CA MET A 138 -3.75 -0.81 -8.14
C MET A 138 -3.66 0.21 -7.00
N THR A 139 -2.47 0.40 -6.44
CA THR A 139 -2.27 1.37 -5.34
C THR A 139 -2.48 2.79 -5.83
N SER A 140 -1.93 3.13 -6.98
CA SER A 140 -2.06 4.46 -7.59
C SER A 140 -3.52 4.79 -7.90
N ALA A 141 -4.19 3.95 -8.70
CA ALA A 141 -5.57 4.17 -9.12
C ALA A 141 -6.53 4.22 -7.92
N TYR A 142 -6.38 3.28 -7.00
CA TYR A 142 -7.23 3.21 -5.81
C TYR A 142 -7.10 4.45 -4.93
N LEU A 143 -5.87 4.85 -4.58
CA LEU A 143 -5.65 5.99 -3.71
C LEU A 143 -6.04 7.32 -4.37
N ASP A 144 -5.74 7.50 -5.66
CA ASP A 144 -6.15 8.69 -6.41
C ASP A 144 -7.67 8.87 -6.37
N ARG A 145 -8.43 7.80 -6.68
CA ARG A 145 -9.90 7.81 -6.61
C ARG A 145 -10.42 8.07 -5.20
N ARG A 146 -9.80 7.47 -4.18
CA ARG A 146 -10.20 7.69 -2.77
C ARG A 146 -9.96 9.13 -2.33
N VAL A 147 -8.85 9.73 -2.74
CA VAL A 147 -8.58 11.17 -2.50
C VAL A 147 -9.64 12.04 -3.17
N ALA A 148 -9.92 11.82 -4.47
CA ALA A 148 -10.94 12.57 -5.19
C ALA A 148 -12.31 12.47 -4.51
N GLN A 149 -12.77 11.25 -4.18
CA GLN A 149 -14.03 11.01 -3.48
C GLN A 149 -14.10 11.71 -2.11
N ALA A 150 -12.99 11.71 -1.34
CA ALA A 150 -12.98 12.38 -0.05
C ALA A 150 -13.08 13.89 -0.17
N LEU A 151 -12.38 14.49 -1.12
CA LEU A 151 -12.46 15.93 -1.39
C LEU A 151 -13.87 16.34 -1.83
N GLU A 152 -14.49 15.57 -2.70
CA GLU A 152 -15.86 15.78 -3.18
C GLU A 152 -16.87 15.69 -2.03
N ARG A 153 -16.85 14.60 -1.25
CA ARG A 153 -17.76 14.39 -0.10
C ARG A 153 -17.64 15.48 0.94
N GLN A 154 -16.42 15.98 1.18
CA GLN A 154 -16.17 17.06 2.14
C GLN A 154 -16.33 18.46 1.50
N ARG A 155 -16.71 18.55 0.21
CA ARG A 155 -16.88 19.79 -0.55
C ARG A 155 -15.63 20.69 -0.52
N ILE A 156 -14.43 20.08 -0.57
CA ILE A 156 -13.15 20.78 -0.56
C ILE A 156 -12.76 21.11 -2.00
N ALA A 157 -13.02 22.34 -2.42
CA ALA A 157 -12.71 22.80 -3.78
C ALA A 157 -11.21 23.05 -4.00
N ARG A 158 -10.44 23.34 -2.96
CA ARG A 158 -9.00 23.64 -3.06
C ARG A 158 -8.21 22.84 -2.03
N ALA A 159 -7.26 22.07 -2.51
CA ALA A 159 -6.27 21.37 -1.71
C ALA A 159 -4.92 21.39 -2.44
N THR A 160 -3.83 21.64 -1.73
CA THR A 160 -2.50 21.58 -2.32
C THR A 160 -2.13 20.14 -2.69
N LEU A 161 -1.15 19.97 -3.59
CA LEU A 161 -0.66 18.63 -3.93
C LEU A 161 -0.16 17.88 -2.67
N GLU A 162 0.54 18.57 -1.78
CA GLU A 162 1.02 17.98 -0.53
C GLU A 162 -0.14 17.48 0.34
N GLN A 163 -1.20 18.28 0.51
CA GLN A 163 -2.39 17.87 1.25
C GLN A 163 -3.07 16.64 0.65
N LYS A 164 -3.17 16.56 -0.68
CA LYS A 164 -3.73 15.40 -1.38
C LYS A 164 -2.86 14.16 -1.19
N GLN A 165 -1.54 14.30 -1.24
CA GLN A 165 -0.58 13.22 -1.06
C GLN A 165 -0.53 12.72 0.39
N ASP A 166 -0.60 13.61 1.38
CA ASP A 166 -0.73 13.23 2.78
C ASP A 166 -2.05 12.49 3.04
N LEU A 167 -3.14 12.95 2.41
CA LEU A 167 -4.43 12.28 2.47
C LEU A 167 -4.35 10.87 1.89
N ALA A 168 -3.71 10.70 0.73
CA ALA A 168 -3.48 9.38 0.12
C ALA A 168 -2.67 8.47 1.04
N ALA A 169 -1.56 8.96 1.58
CA ALA A 169 -0.69 8.21 2.50
C ALA A 169 -1.44 7.82 3.78
N LEU A 170 -2.25 8.73 4.34
CA LEU A 170 -3.05 8.44 5.53
C LEU A 170 -4.17 7.42 5.23
N MET A 171 -4.81 7.49 4.06
CA MET A 171 -5.79 6.50 3.63
C MET A 171 -5.16 5.12 3.43
N HIS A 172 -3.93 5.08 2.93
CA HIS A 172 -3.19 3.85 2.79
C HIS A 172 -2.92 3.18 4.14
N LEU A 173 -2.44 3.94 5.12
CA LEU A 173 -2.12 3.45 6.46
C LEU A 173 -3.37 3.11 7.29
N CYS A 174 -4.36 4.00 7.30
CA CYS A 174 -5.46 4.03 8.26
C CYS A 174 -6.83 3.70 7.65
N GLY A 175 -6.90 3.55 6.32
CA GLY A 175 -8.13 3.36 5.58
C GLY A 175 -8.88 4.66 5.25
N ALA A 176 -9.86 4.55 4.36
CA ALA A 176 -10.60 5.69 3.80
C ALA A 176 -11.30 6.55 4.86
N GLY A 177 -11.92 5.96 5.88
CA GLY A 177 -12.63 6.71 6.92
C GLY A 177 -11.74 7.64 7.74
N ALA A 178 -10.51 7.21 8.06
CA ALA A 178 -9.54 8.06 8.75
C ALA A 178 -9.07 9.21 7.85
N GLY A 179 -8.89 8.95 6.55
CA GLY A 179 -8.57 9.98 5.57
C GLY A 179 -9.70 11.00 5.42
N GLU A 180 -10.95 10.58 5.32
CA GLU A 180 -12.11 11.49 5.26
C GLU A 180 -12.18 12.39 6.50
N ALA A 181 -11.97 11.81 7.70
CA ALA A 181 -11.92 12.58 8.93
C ALA A 181 -10.75 13.59 8.97
N TYR A 182 -9.61 13.25 8.40
CA TYR A 182 -8.47 14.15 8.24
C TYR A 182 -8.79 15.32 7.30
N ALA A 183 -9.36 15.03 6.12
CA ALA A 183 -9.81 16.05 5.18
C ALA A 183 -10.85 16.99 5.81
N LYS A 184 -11.87 16.44 6.52
CA LYS A 184 -12.89 17.20 7.24
C LYS A 184 -12.29 18.15 8.30
N ARG A 185 -11.16 17.79 8.93
CA ARG A 185 -10.45 18.63 9.90
C ARG A 185 -9.50 19.65 9.23
N GLY A 186 -9.63 19.92 7.93
CA GLY A 186 -8.76 20.85 7.20
C GLY A 186 -7.33 20.34 7.10
N PHE A 187 -7.16 19.06 6.86
CA PHE A 187 -5.87 18.35 6.73
C PHE A 187 -5.03 18.42 8.02
N ARG A 188 -5.67 18.24 9.15
CA ARG A 188 -5.03 18.15 10.48
C ARG A 188 -5.28 16.79 11.11
N LEU A 189 -4.22 16.17 11.61
CA LEU A 189 -4.33 14.96 12.41
C LEU A 189 -5.04 15.25 13.75
N ALA A 190 -5.75 14.28 14.28
CA ALA A 190 -6.17 14.33 15.67
C ALA A 190 -4.95 14.18 16.59
N SER A 191 -5.01 14.74 17.79
CA SER A 191 -3.93 14.60 18.76
C SER A 191 -3.69 13.11 19.07
N GLY A 192 -2.44 12.66 18.96
CA GLY A 192 -2.06 11.28 19.22
C GLY A 192 -2.70 10.25 18.30
N GLN A 193 -3.10 10.63 17.07
CA GLN A 193 -3.74 9.72 16.11
C GLN A 193 -2.84 8.54 15.76
N ARG A 194 -3.35 7.34 16.02
CA ARG A 194 -2.69 6.07 15.70
C ARG A 194 -3.54 5.23 14.76
N CYS A 195 -2.86 4.40 13.94
CA CYS A 195 -3.48 3.40 13.06
C CYS A 195 -2.83 2.06 13.36
N GLY A 196 -3.50 1.24 14.16
CA GLY A 196 -2.89 0.05 14.74
C GLY A 196 -1.69 0.43 15.63
N GLU A 197 -0.53 -0.13 15.33
CA GLU A 197 0.72 0.15 16.06
C GLU A 197 1.43 1.43 15.58
N HIS A 198 1.02 2.03 14.47
CA HIS A 198 1.68 3.16 13.82
C HIS A 198 1.17 4.50 14.33
N ASP A 199 2.08 5.41 14.63
CA ASP A 199 1.79 6.83 14.83
C ASP A 199 1.60 7.50 13.48
N ALA A 200 0.44 8.14 13.27
CA ALA A 200 0.09 8.73 11.98
C ALA A 200 0.98 9.94 11.62
N GLN A 201 1.40 10.72 12.61
CA GLN A 201 2.29 11.86 12.37
C GLN A 201 3.69 11.42 11.96
N ALA A 202 4.25 10.44 12.67
CA ALA A 202 5.55 9.86 12.34
C ALA A 202 5.54 9.22 10.95
N TYR A 203 4.48 8.49 10.60
CA TYR A 203 4.32 7.89 9.28
C TYR A 203 4.30 8.94 8.16
N LEU A 204 3.47 9.99 8.27
CA LEU A 204 3.44 11.06 7.26
C LEU A 204 4.78 11.78 7.14
N ALA A 205 5.48 12.02 8.27
CA ALA A 205 6.82 12.61 8.23
C ALA A 205 7.81 11.73 7.47
N GLN A 206 7.77 10.41 7.67
CA GLN A 206 8.63 9.45 6.97
C GLN A 206 8.29 9.38 5.47
N VAL A 207 6.98 9.35 5.09
CA VAL A 207 6.55 9.40 3.68
C VAL A 207 7.08 10.67 3.00
N ARG A 208 6.94 11.84 3.63
CA ARG A 208 7.44 13.12 3.10
C ARG A 208 8.97 13.11 2.94
N ALA A 209 9.70 12.52 3.89
CA ALA A 209 11.16 12.41 3.83
C ALA A 209 11.59 11.53 2.66
N LEU A 210 11.02 10.34 2.52
CA LEU A 210 11.30 9.44 1.40
C LEU A 210 10.89 10.03 0.04
N LYS A 211 9.74 10.68 -0.03
CA LYS A 211 9.30 11.39 -1.25
C LYS A 211 10.35 12.41 -1.73
N ARG A 212 10.97 13.16 -0.80
CA ARG A 212 12.07 14.09 -1.17
C ARG A 212 13.31 13.36 -1.68
N VAL A 213 13.63 12.19 -1.12
CA VAL A 213 14.75 11.36 -1.61
C VAL A 213 14.48 10.89 -3.03
N PHE A 214 13.29 10.33 -3.29
CA PHE A 214 12.93 9.84 -4.63
C PHE A 214 12.75 10.97 -5.65
N ALA A 215 12.28 12.15 -5.25
CA ALA A 215 12.21 13.30 -6.14
C ALA A 215 13.61 13.73 -6.64
N ARG A 216 14.65 13.62 -5.79
CA ARG A 216 16.03 13.85 -6.22
C ARG A 216 16.51 12.83 -7.24
N TYR A 217 16.21 11.54 -7.03
CA TYR A 217 16.56 10.52 -8.02
C TYR A 217 15.87 10.75 -9.38
N ALA A 218 14.62 11.23 -9.37
CA ALA A 218 13.88 11.55 -10.58
C ALA A 218 14.46 12.74 -11.38
N THR A 219 15.26 13.58 -10.74
CA THR A 219 15.86 14.80 -11.38
C THR A 219 17.25 14.51 -11.94
N PHE A 220 18.00 13.55 -11.39
CA PHE A 220 19.39 13.27 -11.71
C PHE A 220 19.61 11.92 -12.42
N GLY A 221 18.58 11.14 -12.66
CA GLY A 221 18.55 9.93 -13.46
C GLY A 221 17.88 10.18 -14.79
#